data_969eec2d214f792347e79075828aa848
#
_entry.id   969eec2d214f792347e79075828aa848
#
_cell.length_a   1.000
_cell.length_b   1.000
_cell.length_c   1.000
_cell.angle_alpha   90.00
_cell.angle_beta   90.00
_cell.angle_gamma   90.00
#
_symmetry.space_group_name_H-M   'P 1'
#
loop_
_entity.id
_entity.type
_entity.pdbx_description
1 polymer ?
#
loop_
_entity_poly.entity_id
_entity_poly.type
_entity_poly.pdbx_seq_one_letter_code
_entity_poly.pdbx_strand_id
1 'polypeptide(L)'
;SSASSPKPLLSYVGCSALLSAERKLPLVCHRSDAPFFERQRDAVLRAAREGAVIVSAFVSPKEREIGRLLLMEQLPVIEVCDNGFGDRYKPSGKSFYACAENRLVQISPWNYEYCRYLAVNREVCLVMNELARVIAGVGDGWWKE
;
A
#
# COMPACT_ATOMS: atom_id res chain seq x y z
N SER A 1 -0.49 22.66 -25.52
CA SER A 1 -0.48 22.24 -25.07
C SER A 1 -0.35 22.13 -24.31
N SER A 2 -0.67 22.44 -24.38
CA SER A 2 -0.40 22.31 -23.54
C SER A 2 0.07 21.44 -23.14
N ALA A 3 0.72 21.58 -23.33
CA ALA A 3 1.48 20.60 -22.75
C ALA A 3 1.24 20.55 -21.28
N SER A 4 0.15 20.03 -20.98
CA SER A 4 -0.07 19.50 -19.67
C SER A 4 1.03 18.48 -19.42
N SER A 5 1.75 18.62 -18.34
CA SER A 5 2.59 17.56 -17.83
C SER A 5 1.76 16.27 -17.84
N PRO A 6 2.26 15.19 -18.43
CA PRO A 6 1.55 13.94 -18.34
C PRO A 6 1.33 13.61 -16.86
N LYS A 7 0.09 13.32 -16.51
CA LYS A 7 -0.19 12.81 -15.17
C LYS A 7 0.65 11.55 -14.97
N PRO A 8 1.34 11.42 -13.83
CA PRO A 8 2.06 10.17 -13.57
C PRO A 8 1.07 9.02 -13.64
N LEU A 9 1.32 8.10 -14.56
CA LEU A 9 0.53 6.90 -14.69
C LEU A 9 1.00 5.90 -13.63
N LEU A 10 0.08 5.46 -12.81
CA LEU A 10 0.36 4.38 -11.89
C LEU A 10 0.26 3.05 -12.64
N SER A 11 1.30 2.26 -12.55
CA SER A 11 1.24 0.86 -12.98
C SER A 11 0.53 0.06 -11.89
N TYR A 12 -0.21 -0.98 -12.27
CA TYR A 12 -0.85 -1.81 -11.27
C TYR A 12 -0.90 -3.27 -11.68
N VAL A 13 -1.01 -4.13 -10.67
CA VAL A 13 -1.26 -5.57 -10.82
C VAL A 13 -2.32 -5.94 -9.79
N GLY A 14 -3.36 -6.64 -10.22
CA GLY A 14 -4.44 -7.06 -9.35
C GLY A 14 -5.73 -6.27 -9.56
N CYS A 15 -6.51 -6.13 -8.52
CA CYS A 15 -7.84 -5.55 -8.59
C CYS A 15 -7.82 -4.02 -8.53
N SER A 16 -7.80 -3.36 -9.69
CA SER A 16 -7.78 -1.90 -9.76
C SER A 16 -9.03 -1.23 -9.19
N ALA A 17 -10.14 -1.96 -9.08
CA ALA A 17 -11.37 -1.41 -8.50
C ALA A 17 -11.19 -0.98 -7.05
N LEU A 18 -10.24 -1.55 -6.33
CA LEU A 18 -9.94 -1.15 -4.95
C LEU A 18 -9.51 0.31 -4.86
N LEU A 19 -8.90 0.85 -5.92
CA LEU A 19 -8.49 2.26 -5.95
C LEU A 19 -9.68 3.21 -5.90
N SER A 20 -10.86 2.75 -6.25
CA SER A 20 -12.10 3.54 -6.24
C SER A 20 -12.94 3.32 -4.99
N ALA A 21 -12.43 2.61 -3.99
CA ALA A 21 -13.16 2.39 -2.75
C ALA A 21 -13.48 3.71 -2.05
N GLU A 22 -14.67 3.82 -1.47
CA GLU A 22 -15.10 5.04 -0.80
C GLU A 22 -14.25 5.36 0.43
N ARG A 23 -13.87 4.34 1.18
CA ARG A 23 -13.08 4.51 2.39
C ARG A 23 -11.75 3.79 2.24
N LYS A 24 -10.69 4.57 2.16
CA LYS A 24 -9.31 4.08 2.09
C LYS A 24 -8.53 4.75 3.20
N LEU A 25 -7.73 3.99 3.91
CA LEU A 25 -6.97 4.49 5.06
C LEU A 25 -5.50 4.13 4.92
N PRO A 26 -4.59 5.09 5.10
CA PRO A 26 -3.16 4.82 4.96
C PRO A 26 -2.61 4.16 6.22
N LEU A 27 -1.66 3.24 6.02
CA LEU A 27 -0.91 2.64 7.10
C LEU A 27 0.56 3.04 6.97
N VAL A 28 1.03 3.86 7.89
CA VAL A 28 2.44 4.25 8.02
C VAL A 28 2.81 4.12 9.49
N CYS A 29 3.76 3.25 9.79
CA CYS A 29 4.23 3.04 11.17
C CYS A 29 5.50 3.87 11.40
N HIS A 30 5.34 5.03 12.02
CA HIS A 30 6.46 5.91 12.38
C HIS A 30 7.19 5.37 13.62
N ARG A 31 8.47 5.68 13.74
CA ARG A 31 9.25 5.28 14.93
C ARG A 31 8.67 5.85 16.20
N SER A 32 8.17 7.10 16.15
CA SER A 32 7.56 7.75 17.29
C SER A 32 6.29 7.05 17.77
N ASP A 33 5.66 6.27 16.93
CA ASP A 33 4.42 5.56 17.25
C ASP A 33 4.68 4.14 17.75
N ALA A 34 5.94 3.69 17.79
CA ALA A 34 6.28 2.34 18.19
C ALA A 34 5.68 1.90 19.52
N PRO A 35 5.64 2.74 20.57
CA PRO A 35 4.99 2.36 21.84
C PRO A 35 3.50 2.09 21.70
N PHE A 36 2.86 2.57 20.65
CA PHE A 36 1.41 2.44 20.43
C PHE A 36 1.08 1.46 19.32
N PHE A 37 2.01 0.58 18.96
CA PHE A 37 1.84 -0.33 17.83
C PHE A 37 0.59 -1.19 17.95
N GLU A 38 0.32 -1.74 19.13
CA GLU A 38 -0.86 -2.58 19.33
C GLU A 38 -2.15 -1.81 19.08
N ARG A 39 -2.19 -0.56 19.54
CA ARG A 39 -3.35 0.32 19.30
C ARG A 39 -3.52 0.57 17.80
N GLN A 40 -2.43 0.87 17.11
CA GLN A 40 -2.47 1.10 15.66
C GLN A 40 -2.92 -0.16 14.92
N ARG A 41 -2.31 -1.30 15.24
CA ARG A 41 -2.69 -2.59 14.63
C ARG A 41 -4.17 -2.88 14.82
N ASP A 42 -4.67 -2.73 16.03
CA ASP A 42 -6.07 -3.03 16.34
C ASP A 42 -7.03 -2.09 15.62
N ALA A 43 -6.66 -0.80 15.51
CA ALA A 43 -7.47 0.17 14.77
C ALA A 43 -7.51 -0.15 13.27
N VAL A 44 -6.37 -0.54 12.70
CA VAL A 44 -6.28 -0.91 11.28
C VAL A 44 -7.15 -2.13 10.99
N LEU A 45 -7.01 -3.17 11.81
CA LEU A 45 -7.80 -4.40 11.60
C LEU A 45 -9.30 -4.13 11.77
N ARG A 46 -9.67 -3.33 12.76
CA ARG A 46 -11.07 -2.98 12.98
C ARG A 46 -11.64 -2.23 11.78
N ALA A 47 -10.93 -1.21 11.30
CA ALA A 47 -11.39 -0.42 10.17
C ALA A 47 -11.52 -1.29 8.91
N ALA A 48 -10.56 -2.19 8.67
CA ALA A 48 -10.60 -3.08 7.52
C ALA A 48 -11.78 -4.05 7.61
N ARG A 49 -12.06 -4.59 8.79
CA ARG A 49 -13.21 -5.47 9.01
C ARG A 49 -14.54 -4.73 8.81
N GLU A 50 -14.53 -3.42 8.99
CA GLU A 50 -15.71 -2.57 8.79
C GLU A 50 -15.82 -2.05 7.34
N GLY A 51 -14.95 -2.50 6.45
CA GLY A 51 -15.05 -2.21 5.02
C GLY A 51 -14.04 -1.22 4.46
N ALA A 52 -13.12 -0.69 5.28
CA ALA A 52 -12.07 0.18 4.76
C ALA A 52 -11.02 -0.62 4.00
N VAL A 53 -10.45 -0.03 2.95
CA VAL A 53 -9.32 -0.59 2.22
C VAL A 53 -8.04 0.04 2.77
N ILE A 54 -7.10 -0.78 3.22
CA ILE A 54 -5.85 -0.29 3.79
C ILE A 54 -4.82 -0.09 2.68
N VAL A 55 -4.17 1.07 2.70
CA VAL A 55 -3.15 1.46 1.71
C VAL A 55 -1.82 1.58 2.40
N SER A 56 -0.81 0.86 1.97
CA SER A 56 0.52 0.93 2.59
C SER A 56 1.61 0.48 1.64
N ALA A 57 2.82 0.97 1.88
CA ALA A 57 4.03 0.47 1.23
C ALA A 57 4.61 -0.76 1.93
N PHE A 58 4.17 -1.05 3.16
CA PHE A 58 4.64 -2.18 3.95
C PHE A 58 6.18 -2.25 4.02
N VAL A 59 6.81 -1.11 4.26
CA VAL A 59 8.27 -0.99 4.26
C VAL A 59 8.87 -1.49 5.58
N SER A 60 8.28 -1.07 6.70
CA SER A 60 8.80 -1.43 8.02
C SER A 60 8.35 -2.84 8.44
N PRO A 61 9.10 -3.50 9.35
CA PRO A 61 8.65 -4.79 9.89
C PRO A 61 7.27 -4.74 10.53
N LYS A 62 6.93 -3.63 11.20
CA LYS A 62 5.62 -3.47 11.84
C LYS A 62 4.49 -3.34 10.82
N GLU A 63 4.73 -2.60 9.74
CA GLU A 63 3.76 -2.52 8.63
C GLU A 63 3.56 -3.88 7.98
N ARG A 64 4.65 -4.63 7.77
CA ARG A 64 4.56 -5.96 7.18
C ARG A 64 3.82 -6.94 8.08
N GLU A 65 3.97 -6.81 9.39
CA GLU A 65 3.23 -7.65 10.34
C GLU A 65 1.72 -7.41 10.20
N ILE A 66 1.30 -6.15 10.16
CA ILE A 66 -0.11 -5.81 9.95
C ILE A 66 -0.58 -6.31 8.58
N GLY A 67 0.26 -6.13 7.55
CA GLY A 67 -0.06 -6.62 6.20
C GLY A 67 -0.32 -8.12 6.16
N ARG A 68 0.48 -8.91 6.88
CA ARG A 68 0.27 -10.36 6.98
C ARG A 68 -1.08 -10.68 7.61
N LEU A 69 -1.44 -9.95 8.66
CA LEU A 69 -2.74 -10.15 9.33
C LEU A 69 -3.91 -9.80 8.41
N LEU A 70 -3.79 -8.70 7.65
CA LEU A 70 -4.81 -8.33 6.69
C LEU A 70 -5.01 -9.41 5.62
N LEU A 71 -3.92 -9.94 5.08
CA LEU A 71 -3.99 -11.01 4.09
C LEU A 71 -4.57 -12.30 4.68
N MET A 72 -4.19 -12.64 5.91
CA MET A 72 -4.72 -13.83 6.58
C MET A 72 -6.22 -13.74 6.81
N GLU A 73 -6.73 -12.57 7.14
CA GLU A 73 -8.16 -12.35 7.32
C GLU A 73 -8.90 -12.07 6.00
N GLN A 74 -8.19 -12.14 4.88
CA GLN A 74 -8.76 -11.91 3.55
C GLN A 74 -9.39 -10.52 3.40
N LEU A 75 -8.76 -9.52 4.00
CA LEU A 75 -9.21 -8.13 3.95
C LEU A 75 -8.56 -7.39 2.77
N PRO A 76 -9.25 -6.40 2.19
CA PRO A 76 -8.74 -5.73 0.99
C PRO A 76 -7.58 -4.78 1.29
N VAL A 77 -6.59 -4.77 0.40
CA VAL A 77 -5.35 -4.00 0.57
C VAL A 77 -4.92 -3.38 -0.75
N ILE A 78 -4.42 -2.16 -0.68
CA ILE A 78 -3.69 -1.50 -1.76
C ILE A 78 -2.23 -1.43 -1.32
N GLU A 79 -1.35 -2.13 -2.02
CA GLU A 79 0.08 -2.15 -1.72
C GLU A 79 0.83 -1.24 -2.66
N VAL A 80 1.59 -0.28 -2.10
CA VAL A 80 2.47 0.60 -2.87
C VAL A 80 3.84 -0.06 -2.96
N CYS A 81 4.30 -0.29 -4.18
CA CYS A 81 5.56 -0.99 -4.44
C CYS A 81 6.67 -0.03 -4.82
N ASP A 82 7.91 -0.43 -4.53
CA ASP A 82 9.11 0.38 -4.74
C ASP A 82 9.68 0.29 -6.16
N ASN A 83 9.03 -0.48 -7.01
CA ASN A 83 9.44 -0.66 -8.40
C ASN A 83 8.21 -0.83 -9.30
N GLY A 84 8.37 -0.51 -10.56
CA GLY A 84 7.36 -0.86 -11.56
C GLY A 84 7.35 -2.37 -11.81
N PHE A 85 6.44 -2.81 -12.65
CA PHE A 85 6.25 -4.24 -12.92
C PHE A 85 6.80 -4.58 -14.29
N GLY A 86 7.67 -5.60 -14.34
CA GLY A 86 8.16 -6.13 -15.60
C GLY A 86 7.08 -6.93 -16.33
N ASP A 87 7.29 -7.21 -17.61
CA ASP A 87 6.29 -7.87 -18.46
C ASP A 87 5.86 -9.24 -17.94
N ARG A 88 6.74 -9.90 -17.19
CA ARG A 88 6.48 -11.25 -16.66
C ARG A 88 6.22 -11.25 -15.17
N TYR A 89 6.01 -10.08 -14.58
CA TYR A 89 5.79 -10.00 -13.15
C TYR A 89 4.52 -10.72 -12.75
N LYS A 90 4.62 -11.49 -11.68
CA LYS A 90 3.47 -12.09 -11.00
C LYS A 90 3.67 -11.97 -9.50
N PRO A 91 2.63 -11.61 -8.76
CA PRO A 91 2.69 -11.72 -7.30
C PRO A 91 2.96 -13.16 -6.89
N SER A 92 3.56 -13.36 -5.73
CA SER A 92 3.89 -14.69 -5.22
C SER A 92 3.12 -15.01 -3.95
N GLY A 93 2.92 -16.30 -3.68
CA GLY A 93 2.32 -16.77 -2.45
C GLY A 93 0.92 -16.22 -2.23
N LYS A 94 0.66 -15.76 -1.00
CA LYS A 94 -0.66 -15.23 -0.61
C LYS A 94 -1.07 -14.01 -1.42
N SER A 95 -0.11 -13.21 -1.89
CA SER A 95 -0.40 -12.04 -2.72
C SER A 95 -1.01 -12.43 -4.06
N PHE A 96 -0.54 -13.52 -4.65
CA PHE A 96 -1.11 -14.03 -5.90
C PHE A 96 -2.61 -14.33 -5.74
N TYR A 97 -2.95 -15.07 -4.69
CA TYR A 97 -4.35 -15.43 -4.44
C TYR A 97 -5.19 -14.21 -4.09
N ALA A 98 -4.63 -13.29 -3.31
CA ALA A 98 -5.34 -12.06 -2.96
C ALA A 98 -5.65 -11.22 -4.20
N CYS A 99 -4.72 -11.10 -5.15
CA CYS A 99 -4.96 -10.41 -6.41
C CYS A 99 -6.04 -11.14 -7.24
N ALA A 100 -5.93 -12.46 -7.34
CA ALA A 100 -6.88 -13.26 -8.11
C ALA A 100 -8.30 -13.22 -7.54
N GLU A 101 -8.41 -13.04 -6.22
CA GLU A 101 -9.70 -12.98 -5.52
C GLU A 101 -10.20 -11.54 -5.29
N ASN A 102 -9.62 -10.57 -5.99
CA ASN A 102 -10.02 -9.16 -5.93
C ASN A 102 -9.83 -8.51 -4.55
N ARG A 103 -8.85 -8.98 -3.77
CA ARG A 103 -8.56 -8.47 -2.43
C ARG A 103 -7.27 -7.65 -2.36
N LEU A 104 -6.49 -7.63 -3.43
CA LEU A 104 -5.22 -6.93 -3.46
C LEU A 104 -5.03 -6.25 -4.82
N VAL A 105 -4.53 -5.03 -4.78
CA VAL A 105 -3.91 -4.38 -5.93
C VAL A 105 -2.54 -3.90 -5.50
N GLN A 106 -1.54 -4.18 -6.33
CA GLN A 106 -0.19 -3.65 -6.16
C GLN A 106 -0.04 -2.51 -7.16
N ILE A 107 0.47 -1.37 -6.69
CA ILE A 107 0.63 -0.18 -7.52
C ILE A 107 2.06 0.34 -7.43
N SER A 108 2.52 1.01 -8.47
CA SER A 108 3.82 1.68 -8.46
C SER A 108 3.77 2.95 -9.29
N PRO A 109 4.38 4.05 -8.79
CA PRO A 109 4.54 5.27 -9.58
C PRO A 109 5.78 5.22 -10.49
N TRP A 110 6.59 4.18 -10.40
CA TRP A 110 7.84 4.08 -11.15
C TRP A 110 7.74 3.11 -12.32
N ASN A 111 8.58 3.36 -13.32
CA ASN A 111 8.84 2.37 -14.36
C ASN A 111 9.69 1.25 -13.77
N TYR A 112 9.62 0.06 -14.35
CA TYR A 112 10.41 -1.07 -13.90
C TYR A 112 11.91 -0.81 -14.11
N GLU A 113 12.70 -1.03 -13.04
CA GLU A 113 14.16 -0.98 -13.06
C GLU A 113 14.69 -2.28 -12.46
N TYR A 114 15.47 -3.03 -13.24
CA TYR A 114 15.94 -4.36 -12.84
C TYR A 114 16.63 -4.38 -11.47
N CYS A 115 17.43 -3.37 -11.16
CA CYS A 115 18.19 -3.31 -9.91
C CYS A 115 17.56 -2.40 -8.86
N ARG A 116 16.29 -2.04 -9.00
CA ARG A 116 15.64 -1.08 -8.10
C ARG A 116 15.66 -1.56 -6.64
N TYR A 117 15.45 -2.86 -6.41
CA TYR A 117 15.42 -3.44 -5.08
C TYR A 117 16.75 -3.25 -4.32
N LEU A 118 17.85 -3.01 -5.03
CA LEU A 118 19.15 -2.74 -4.42
C LEU A 118 19.32 -1.29 -3.99
N ALA A 119 18.44 -0.41 -4.45
CA ALA A 119 18.56 1.03 -4.27
C ALA A 119 17.43 1.63 -3.44
N VAL A 120 16.64 0.82 -2.75
CA VAL A 120 15.57 1.33 -1.87
C VAL A 120 16.21 2.11 -0.74
N ASN A 121 15.87 3.39 -0.63
CA ASN A 121 16.40 4.29 0.36
C ASN A 121 15.28 5.10 1.02
N ARG A 122 15.66 6.01 1.91
CA ARG A 122 14.71 6.82 2.65
C ARG A 122 13.81 7.65 1.72
N GLU A 123 14.37 8.22 0.65
CA GLU A 123 13.58 9.05 -0.27
C GLU A 123 12.50 8.24 -0.97
N VAL A 124 12.81 7.03 -1.40
CA VAL A 124 11.85 6.12 -2.01
C VAL A 124 10.75 5.79 -1.01
N CYS A 125 11.11 5.50 0.25
CA CYS A 125 10.13 5.23 1.29
C CYS A 125 9.21 6.41 1.54
N LEU A 126 9.76 7.63 1.57
CA LEU A 126 8.95 8.84 1.77
C LEU A 126 7.96 9.06 0.62
N VAL A 127 8.39 8.80 -0.61
CA VAL A 127 7.51 8.90 -1.79
C VAL A 127 6.37 7.88 -1.70
N MET A 128 6.69 6.63 -1.34
CA MET A 128 5.68 5.59 -1.21
C MET A 128 4.67 5.92 -0.11
N ASN A 129 5.14 6.41 1.03
CA ASN A 129 4.27 6.78 2.14
C ASN A 129 3.37 7.96 1.76
N GLU A 130 3.92 8.95 1.05
CA GLU A 130 3.12 10.08 0.56
C GLU A 130 2.06 9.62 -0.44
N LEU A 131 2.42 8.72 -1.34
CA LEU A 131 1.46 8.16 -2.28
C LEU A 131 0.33 7.43 -1.57
N ALA A 132 0.65 6.67 -0.52
CA ALA A 132 -0.38 5.99 0.28
C ALA A 132 -1.36 7.01 0.89
N ARG A 133 -0.85 8.13 1.42
CA ARG A 133 -1.71 9.19 1.97
C ARG A 133 -2.57 9.85 0.89
N VAL A 134 -1.99 10.11 -0.27
CA VAL A 134 -2.71 10.74 -1.38
C VAL A 134 -3.84 9.82 -1.89
N ILE A 135 -3.55 8.55 -2.07
CA ILE A 135 -4.55 7.58 -2.53
C ILE A 135 -5.69 7.45 -1.50
N ALA A 136 -5.33 7.40 -0.22
CA ALA A 136 -6.33 7.27 0.83
C ALA A 136 -7.14 8.56 1.03
N GLY A 137 -6.53 9.72 0.78
CA GLY A 137 -7.16 11.00 1.03
C GLY A 137 -7.33 11.34 2.49
N VAL A 138 -6.58 10.67 3.37
CA VAL A 138 -6.66 10.79 4.84
C VAL A 138 -5.25 10.81 5.39
N GLY A 139 -5.01 11.56 6.47
CA GLY A 139 -3.71 11.56 7.14
C GLY A 139 -3.44 10.25 7.85
N ASP A 140 -2.16 9.89 7.99
CA ASP A 140 -1.77 8.59 8.56
C ASP A 140 -1.93 8.52 10.09
N GLY A 141 -2.31 9.61 10.74
CA GLY A 141 -2.64 9.63 12.17
C GLY A 141 -4.09 9.32 12.49
N TRP A 142 -4.90 8.89 11.53
CA TRP A 142 -6.34 8.64 11.69
C TRP A 142 -6.66 7.64 12.82
N TRP A 143 -5.78 6.69 13.07
CA TRP A 143 -5.98 5.64 14.07
C TRP A 143 -5.85 6.17 15.51
N LYS A 144 -5.34 7.37 15.69
CA LYS A 144 -5.16 8.00 17.01
C LYS A 144 -6.46 8.62 17.54
N GLU A 145 -7.41 8.80 16.68
CA GLU A 145 -8.70 9.42 17.02
C GLU A 145 -9.67 8.48 17.73
#